data_537fb089998245eca79b23f2916af540
#
_entry.id   537fb089998245eca79b23f2916af540
#
_cell.length_a   1.000
_cell.length_b   1.000
_cell.length_c   1.000
_cell.angle_alpha   90.00
_cell.angle_beta   90.00
_cell.angle_gamma   90.00
#
_symmetry.space_group_name_H-M   'P 1'
#
loop_
_entity.id
_entity.type
_entity.pdbx_description
1 polymer ?
#
loop_
_entity_poly.entity_id
_entity_poly.type
_entity_poly.pdbx_seq_one_letter_code
_entity_poly.pdbx_strand_id
1 'polypeptide(L)'
;MISPLAYVDSSAKIGKNVTIHPFAYIDKNVEIGDDCEIMPHASLMSGTRMGNRNRVFNGAVIAAEPQDFFYKGGDTIAVIGDDNVIRENVVINRSSTAEGRTSIGNGNFLHEGVHVSHDTQIGNRSVFGYGSKISGNCILEDYVIFGGNVLMSQGSRVGAWAMIQTGCRFRKDIPPFIVAAQEPTTYYGVNSFIMSHEGFSEKVIKHISHAYRIIFQGNSSLT
;
A
#
# COMPACT_ATOMS: atom_id res chain seq x y z
N MET A 1 -9.56 -24.07 -4.84
CA MET A 1 -10.93 -24.34 -5.36
C MET A 1 -11.41 -23.15 -6.19
N ILE A 2 -11.87 -23.37 -7.42
CA ILE A 2 -12.38 -22.29 -8.30
C ILE A 2 -13.89 -22.48 -8.47
N SER A 3 -14.68 -21.45 -8.13
CA SER A 3 -16.12 -21.49 -8.30
C SER A 3 -16.50 -21.51 -9.77
N PRO A 4 -17.48 -22.35 -10.18
CA PRO A 4 -17.99 -22.34 -11.56
C PRO A 4 -18.73 -21.03 -11.93
N LEU A 5 -19.05 -20.18 -10.96
CA LEU A 5 -19.65 -18.86 -11.15
C LEU A 5 -18.61 -17.73 -11.21
N ALA A 6 -17.32 -18.01 -11.07
CA ALA A 6 -16.25 -17.04 -11.29
C ALA A 6 -15.89 -17.01 -12.77
N TYR A 7 -15.53 -15.84 -13.26
CA TYR A 7 -14.86 -15.73 -14.57
C TYR A 7 -13.35 -15.81 -14.37
N VAL A 8 -12.72 -16.75 -15.02
CA VAL A 8 -11.26 -16.89 -15.05
C VAL A 8 -10.82 -17.06 -16.51
N ASP A 9 -10.07 -16.10 -17.01
CA ASP A 9 -9.52 -16.17 -18.37
C ASP A 9 -8.57 -17.36 -18.51
N SER A 10 -8.63 -18.05 -19.62
CA SER A 10 -7.84 -19.27 -19.88
C SER A 10 -6.33 -19.03 -19.93
N SER A 11 -5.87 -17.80 -20.13
CA SER A 11 -4.46 -17.41 -20.10
C SER A 11 -3.94 -17.05 -18.71
N ALA A 12 -4.82 -16.92 -17.70
CA ALA A 12 -4.42 -16.62 -16.32
C ALA A 12 -3.62 -17.78 -15.72
N LYS A 13 -2.54 -17.46 -15.04
CA LYS A 13 -1.70 -18.42 -14.32
C LYS A 13 -2.11 -18.43 -12.85
N ILE A 14 -2.70 -19.54 -12.42
CA ILE A 14 -3.20 -19.71 -11.06
C ILE A 14 -2.32 -20.72 -10.33
N GLY A 15 -1.81 -20.33 -9.17
CA GLY A 15 -0.99 -21.18 -8.31
C GLY A 15 -1.78 -22.31 -7.63
N LYS A 16 -1.10 -23.04 -6.76
CA LYS A 16 -1.69 -24.16 -5.99
C LYS A 16 -2.58 -23.63 -4.86
N ASN A 17 -3.59 -24.43 -4.49
CA ASN A 17 -4.49 -24.18 -3.36
C ASN A 17 -5.21 -22.83 -3.40
N VAL A 18 -5.28 -22.17 -4.55
CA VAL A 18 -6.01 -20.91 -4.70
C VAL A 18 -7.50 -21.14 -4.60
N THR A 19 -8.19 -20.30 -3.82
CA THR A 19 -9.64 -20.26 -3.75
C THR A 19 -10.17 -19.02 -4.45
N ILE A 20 -11.00 -19.21 -5.47
CA ILE A 20 -11.68 -18.15 -6.20
C ILE A 20 -13.18 -18.30 -6.01
N HIS A 21 -13.78 -17.34 -5.33
CA HIS A 21 -15.20 -17.36 -4.96
C HIS A 21 -16.13 -16.96 -6.11
N PRO A 22 -17.45 -17.19 -5.98
CA PRO A 22 -18.43 -16.81 -7.00
C PRO A 22 -18.34 -15.34 -7.40
N PHE A 23 -18.52 -15.05 -8.69
CA PHE A 23 -18.55 -13.70 -9.24
C PHE A 23 -17.23 -12.92 -9.15
N ALA A 24 -16.12 -13.55 -8.74
CA ALA A 24 -14.80 -12.97 -8.92
C ALA A 24 -14.45 -12.93 -10.42
N TYR A 25 -13.71 -11.91 -10.84
CA TYR A 25 -13.29 -11.70 -12.22
C TYR A 25 -11.75 -11.73 -12.31
N ILE A 26 -11.22 -12.68 -13.05
CA ILE A 26 -9.78 -12.83 -13.31
C ILE A 26 -9.54 -12.66 -14.81
N ASP A 27 -8.93 -11.55 -15.17
CA ASP A 27 -8.67 -11.17 -16.56
C ASP A 27 -7.51 -11.96 -17.17
N LYS A 28 -7.32 -11.79 -18.49
CA LYS A 28 -6.12 -12.27 -19.19
C LYS A 28 -4.84 -11.70 -18.60
N ASN A 29 -3.72 -12.39 -18.82
CA ASN A 29 -2.39 -11.92 -18.36
C ASN A 29 -2.31 -11.62 -16.84
N VAL A 30 -3.06 -12.38 -16.04
CA VAL A 30 -3.00 -12.35 -14.57
C VAL A 30 -2.16 -13.51 -14.07
N GLU A 31 -1.30 -13.25 -13.07
CA GLU A 31 -0.55 -14.29 -12.35
C GLU A 31 -0.86 -14.21 -10.86
N ILE A 32 -1.26 -15.34 -10.27
CA ILE A 32 -1.59 -15.49 -8.84
C ILE A 32 -0.73 -16.62 -8.28
N GLY A 33 -0.02 -16.35 -7.20
CA GLY A 33 0.77 -17.33 -6.47
C GLY A 33 -0.08 -18.33 -5.67
N ASP A 34 0.57 -19.13 -4.87
CA ASP A 34 -0.05 -20.23 -4.10
C ASP A 34 -0.85 -19.71 -2.90
N ASP A 35 -1.82 -20.52 -2.44
CA ASP A 35 -2.58 -20.32 -1.20
C ASP A 35 -3.35 -18.98 -1.11
N CYS A 36 -3.67 -18.36 -2.23
CA CYS A 36 -4.42 -17.11 -2.28
C CYS A 36 -5.93 -17.34 -2.20
N GLU A 37 -6.62 -16.33 -1.64
CA GLU A 37 -8.09 -16.33 -1.53
C GLU A 37 -8.67 -15.07 -2.19
N ILE A 38 -9.49 -15.23 -3.22
CA ILE A 38 -10.13 -14.16 -3.99
C ILE A 38 -11.62 -14.20 -3.72
N MET A 39 -12.11 -13.24 -2.96
CA MET A 39 -13.50 -13.15 -2.48
C MET A 39 -14.47 -12.79 -3.61
N PRO A 40 -15.79 -12.96 -3.37
CA PRO A 40 -16.81 -12.61 -4.37
C PRO A 40 -16.70 -11.17 -4.86
N HIS A 41 -16.90 -10.95 -6.16
CA HIS A 41 -16.86 -9.65 -6.81
C HIS A 41 -15.51 -8.92 -6.78
N ALA A 42 -14.44 -9.54 -6.32
CA ALA A 42 -13.09 -9.00 -6.52
C ALA A 42 -12.68 -9.14 -7.99
N SER A 43 -11.93 -8.17 -8.50
CA SER A 43 -11.49 -8.12 -9.90
C SER A 43 -9.97 -8.01 -9.97
N LEU A 44 -9.32 -8.98 -10.59
CA LEU A 44 -7.89 -8.95 -10.90
C LEU A 44 -7.76 -8.69 -12.40
N MET A 45 -7.35 -7.46 -12.73
CA MET A 45 -7.27 -6.99 -14.11
C MET A 45 -5.94 -7.38 -14.75
N SER A 46 -5.89 -7.31 -16.07
CA SER A 46 -4.67 -7.59 -16.86
C SER A 46 -3.47 -6.82 -16.33
N GLY A 47 -2.34 -7.52 -16.20
CA GLY A 47 -1.12 -6.98 -15.60
C GLY A 47 -0.98 -7.20 -14.09
N THR A 48 -1.90 -7.90 -13.45
CA THR A 48 -1.73 -8.34 -12.06
C THR A 48 -0.61 -9.39 -11.97
N ARG A 49 0.34 -9.17 -11.06
CA ARG A 49 1.38 -10.11 -10.64
C ARG A 49 1.32 -10.22 -9.13
N MET A 50 0.70 -11.27 -8.62
CA MET A 50 0.45 -11.44 -7.19
C MET A 50 1.17 -12.67 -6.66
N GLY A 51 1.90 -12.48 -5.55
CA GLY A 51 2.58 -13.55 -4.83
C GLY A 51 1.63 -14.46 -4.06
N ASN A 52 2.12 -15.07 -3.01
CA ASN A 52 1.45 -16.15 -2.28
C ASN A 52 0.66 -15.64 -1.06
N ARG A 53 -0.32 -16.44 -0.59
CA ARG A 53 -1.07 -16.23 0.66
C ARG A 53 -1.74 -14.86 0.79
N ASN A 54 -2.07 -14.26 -0.35
CA ASN A 54 -2.80 -13.01 -0.38
C ASN A 54 -4.31 -13.25 -0.24
N ARG A 55 -5.00 -12.34 0.44
CA ARG A 55 -6.45 -12.34 0.56
C ARG A 55 -7.02 -11.06 -0.04
N VAL A 56 -7.84 -11.20 -1.06
CA VAL A 56 -8.44 -10.07 -1.79
C VAL A 56 -9.95 -10.09 -1.56
N PHE A 57 -10.46 -9.05 -0.90
CA PHE A 57 -11.84 -8.99 -0.43
C PHE A 57 -12.80 -8.40 -1.47
N ASN A 58 -14.09 -8.46 -1.15
CA ASN A 58 -15.19 -8.12 -2.05
C ASN A 58 -15.03 -6.72 -2.67
N GLY A 59 -15.22 -6.64 -3.97
CA GLY A 59 -15.19 -5.37 -4.70
C GLY A 59 -13.81 -4.73 -4.85
N ALA A 60 -12.74 -5.37 -4.34
CA ALA A 60 -11.39 -4.88 -4.59
C ALA A 60 -11.00 -5.04 -6.06
N VAL A 61 -10.26 -4.08 -6.61
CA VAL A 61 -9.80 -4.08 -7.99
C VAL A 61 -8.28 -3.96 -8.02
N ILE A 62 -7.61 -5.02 -8.48
CA ILE A 62 -6.15 -5.09 -8.58
C ILE A 62 -5.74 -4.85 -10.04
N ALA A 63 -4.67 -4.07 -10.23
CA ALA A 63 -4.17 -3.63 -11.54
C ALA A 63 -5.22 -2.89 -12.37
N ALA A 64 -6.10 -2.13 -11.72
CA ALA A 64 -7.00 -1.22 -12.40
C ALA A 64 -6.22 -0.29 -13.35
N GLU A 65 -6.85 0.13 -14.44
CA GLU A 65 -6.26 1.10 -15.36
C GLU A 65 -5.84 2.38 -14.62
N PRO A 66 -4.65 2.94 -14.91
CA PRO A 66 -4.19 4.17 -14.27
C PRO A 66 -5.17 5.32 -14.43
N GLN A 67 -5.45 6.03 -13.34
CA GLN A 67 -6.24 7.26 -13.35
C GLN A 67 -5.32 8.46 -13.63
N ASP A 68 -4.56 8.37 -14.71
CA ASP A 68 -3.64 9.41 -15.17
C ASP A 68 -4.16 9.99 -16.49
N PHE A 69 -4.34 11.31 -16.54
CA PHE A 69 -4.83 12.00 -17.73
C PHE A 69 -3.95 11.78 -18.97
N PHE A 70 -2.66 11.51 -18.77
CA PHE A 70 -1.70 11.29 -19.85
C PHE A 70 -1.51 9.81 -20.22
N TYR A 71 -2.19 8.89 -19.53
CA TYR A 71 -2.08 7.47 -19.84
C TYR A 71 -2.67 7.16 -21.23
N LYS A 72 -1.89 6.47 -22.05
CA LYS A 72 -2.25 6.14 -23.44
C LYS A 72 -2.47 4.65 -23.70
N GLY A 73 -2.62 3.87 -22.64
CA GLY A 73 -2.71 2.42 -22.73
C GLY A 73 -1.33 1.75 -22.68
N GLY A 74 -1.30 0.43 -22.78
CA GLY A 74 -0.10 -0.40 -22.79
C GLY A 74 -0.15 -1.55 -21.80
N ASP A 75 0.80 -2.50 -21.96
CA ASP A 75 0.94 -3.67 -21.11
C ASP A 75 1.73 -3.32 -19.83
N THR A 76 1.06 -2.61 -18.92
CA THR A 76 1.64 -2.19 -17.65
C THR A 76 1.19 -3.09 -16.50
N ILE A 77 1.94 -3.12 -15.40
CA ILE A 77 1.74 -4.09 -14.32
C ILE A 77 1.57 -3.46 -12.94
N ALA A 78 0.89 -4.23 -12.08
CA ALA A 78 0.91 -4.08 -10.63
C ALA A 78 1.48 -5.36 -10.00
N VAL A 79 2.51 -5.21 -9.18
CA VAL A 79 3.19 -6.32 -8.52
C VAL A 79 2.83 -6.31 -7.03
N ILE A 80 2.25 -7.38 -6.55
CA ILE A 80 1.85 -7.58 -5.16
C ILE A 80 2.68 -8.73 -4.60
N GLY A 81 3.36 -8.51 -3.49
CA GLY A 81 4.14 -9.55 -2.80
C GLY A 81 3.25 -10.59 -2.10
N ASP A 82 3.77 -11.16 -1.03
CA ASP A 82 3.14 -12.23 -0.26
C ASP A 82 2.40 -11.70 0.98
N ASP A 83 1.47 -12.50 1.51
CA ASP A 83 0.83 -12.31 2.83
C ASP A 83 0.06 -10.98 2.99
N ASN A 84 -0.39 -10.36 1.91
CA ASN A 84 -1.15 -9.12 2.01
C ASN A 84 -2.64 -9.39 2.23
N VAL A 85 -3.26 -8.51 3.01
CA VAL A 85 -4.72 -8.47 3.21
C VAL A 85 -5.26 -7.21 2.55
N ILE A 86 -6.02 -7.38 1.47
CA ILE A 86 -6.56 -6.30 0.65
C ILE A 86 -8.08 -6.30 0.83
N ARG A 87 -8.57 -5.36 1.67
CA ARG A 87 -9.96 -5.32 2.11
C ARG A 87 -10.90 -4.79 1.02
N GLU A 88 -12.16 -4.66 1.39
CA GLU A 88 -13.27 -4.36 0.50
C GLU A 88 -13.07 -3.05 -0.26
N ASN A 89 -13.39 -3.05 -1.55
CA ASN A 89 -13.34 -1.87 -2.41
C ASN A 89 -11.98 -1.16 -2.48
N VAL A 90 -10.89 -1.83 -2.14
CA VAL A 90 -9.54 -1.33 -2.38
C VAL A 90 -9.29 -1.28 -3.88
N VAL A 91 -8.69 -0.18 -4.36
CA VAL A 91 -8.28 -0.05 -5.76
C VAL A 91 -6.77 0.14 -5.83
N ILE A 92 -6.09 -0.73 -6.59
CA ILE A 92 -4.67 -0.64 -6.89
C ILE A 92 -4.53 -0.46 -8.39
N ASN A 93 -4.03 0.70 -8.84
CA ASN A 93 -3.76 0.92 -10.26
C ASN A 93 -2.46 0.24 -10.69
N ARG A 94 -2.42 -0.26 -11.91
CA ARG A 94 -1.15 -0.65 -12.54
C ARG A 94 -0.34 0.59 -12.94
N SER A 95 0.92 0.39 -13.37
CA SER A 95 1.77 1.51 -13.80
C SER A 95 1.18 2.27 -14.99
N SER A 96 1.48 3.55 -15.07
CA SER A 96 1.15 4.40 -16.23
C SER A 96 2.24 4.43 -17.30
N THR A 97 3.43 3.86 -17.01
CA THR A 97 4.57 3.81 -17.93
C THR A 97 4.92 2.37 -18.30
N ALA A 98 5.33 2.13 -19.56
CA ALA A 98 5.55 0.79 -20.12
C ALA A 98 6.61 -0.03 -19.36
N GLU A 99 7.62 0.62 -18.79
CA GLU A 99 8.69 -0.03 -18.03
C GLU A 99 8.51 0.12 -16.52
N GLY A 100 7.49 0.87 -16.10
CA GLY A 100 7.17 1.11 -14.70
C GLY A 100 6.34 -0.01 -14.08
N ARG A 101 6.25 0.05 -12.77
CA ARG A 101 5.36 -0.83 -12.01
C ARG A 101 4.82 -0.12 -10.78
N THR A 102 3.58 -0.35 -10.46
CA THR A 102 3.06 -0.17 -9.11
C THR A 102 3.46 -1.39 -8.31
N SER A 103 4.04 -1.23 -7.13
CA SER A 103 4.51 -2.36 -6.33
C SER A 103 4.07 -2.25 -4.87
N ILE A 104 3.63 -3.38 -4.34
CA ILE A 104 3.30 -3.56 -2.92
C ILE A 104 4.10 -4.76 -2.43
N GLY A 105 4.87 -4.58 -1.36
CA GLY A 105 5.67 -5.62 -0.73
C GLY A 105 4.83 -6.66 0.00
N ASN A 106 5.33 -7.17 1.09
CA ASN A 106 4.75 -8.31 1.81
C ASN A 106 4.09 -7.88 3.13
N GLY A 107 3.08 -8.64 3.55
CA GLY A 107 2.47 -8.52 4.87
C GLY A 107 1.75 -7.21 5.12
N ASN A 108 1.31 -6.51 4.09
CA ASN A 108 0.59 -5.26 4.22
C ASN A 108 -0.91 -5.48 4.47
N PHE A 109 -1.52 -4.56 5.21
CA PHE A 109 -2.95 -4.53 5.46
C PHE A 109 -3.58 -3.25 4.89
N LEU A 110 -4.34 -3.39 3.82
CA LEU A 110 -5.06 -2.29 3.19
C LEU A 110 -6.53 -2.37 3.60
N HIS A 111 -6.96 -1.42 4.43
CA HIS A 111 -8.35 -1.35 4.87
C HIS A 111 -9.30 -0.97 3.73
N GLU A 112 -10.60 -1.04 4.00
CA GLU A 112 -11.66 -0.77 3.04
C GLU A 112 -11.47 0.58 2.34
N GLY A 113 -11.70 0.59 1.02
CA GLY A 113 -11.69 1.80 0.22
C GLY A 113 -10.34 2.51 0.08
N VAL A 114 -9.23 1.89 0.50
CA VAL A 114 -7.89 2.42 0.21
C VAL A 114 -7.65 2.47 -1.29
N HIS A 115 -7.03 3.55 -1.75
CA HIS A 115 -6.61 3.68 -3.14
C HIS A 115 -5.08 3.82 -3.22
N VAL A 116 -4.47 2.97 -4.00
CA VAL A 116 -3.05 3.04 -4.38
C VAL A 116 -2.97 3.38 -5.86
N SER A 117 -2.53 4.59 -6.17
CA SER A 117 -2.41 5.07 -7.54
C SER A 117 -1.16 4.53 -8.22
N HIS A 118 -1.08 4.77 -9.53
CA HIS A 118 -0.04 4.25 -10.44
C HIS A 118 1.39 4.60 -10.01
N ASP A 119 2.34 3.74 -10.34
CA ASP A 119 3.80 3.94 -10.13
C ASP A 119 4.22 4.15 -8.67
N THR A 120 3.32 3.85 -7.74
CA THR A 120 3.57 3.91 -6.30
C THR A 120 4.28 2.65 -5.83
N GLN A 121 5.24 2.83 -4.92
CA GLN A 121 6.01 1.75 -4.31
C GLN A 121 5.73 1.70 -2.80
N ILE A 122 5.23 0.58 -2.34
CA ILE A 122 4.95 0.31 -0.92
C ILE A 122 5.85 -0.83 -0.47
N GLY A 123 6.55 -0.63 0.64
CA GLY A 123 7.38 -1.64 1.30
C GLY A 123 6.55 -2.72 1.99
N ASN A 124 7.04 -3.20 3.12
CA ASN A 124 6.49 -4.35 3.82
C ASN A 124 5.82 -3.95 5.15
N ARG A 125 4.89 -4.80 5.62
CA ARG A 125 4.29 -4.73 6.96
C ARG A 125 3.66 -3.38 7.30
N SER A 126 3.13 -2.71 6.30
CA SER A 126 2.46 -1.42 6.45
C SER A 126 0.95 -1.59 6.60
N VAL A 127 0.32 -0.64 7.28
CA VAL A 127 -1.13 -0.62 7.51
C VAL A 127 -1.71 0.67 6.97
N PHE A 128 -2.70 0.57 6.11
CA PHE A 128 -3.39 1.73 5.53
C PHE A 128 -4.84 1.76 5.99
N GLY A 129 -5.17 2.74 6.83
CA GLY A 129 -6.51 2.91 7.38
C GLY A 129 -7.54 3.23 6.30
N TYR A 130 -8.80 2.93 6.59
CA TYR A 130 -9.93 3.03 5.68
C TYR A 130 -9.97 4.37 4.91
N GLY A 131 -10.35 4.31 3.65
CA GLY A 131 -10.56 5.49 2.81
C GLY A 131 -9.30 6.28 2.46
N SER A 132 -8.10 5.88 2.91
CA SER A 132 -6.85 6.58 2.57
C SER A 132 -6.56 6.55 1.08
N LYS A 133 -6.00 7.64 0.55
CA LYS A 133 -5.67 7.80 -0.87
C LYS A 133 -4.20 8.12 -1.03
N ILE A 134 -3.49 7.27 -1.73
CA ILE A 134 -2.08 7.40 -2.07
C ILE A 134 -2.01 7.74 -3.55
N SER A 135 -1.59 8.97 -3.86
CA SER A 135 -1.47 9.44 -5.24
C SER A 135 -0.31 8.77 -5.99
N GLY A 136 -0.17 9.02 -7.28
CA GLY A 136 0.84 8.38 -8.12
C GLY A 136 2.28 8.74 -7.76
N ASN A 137 3.23 7.88 -8.15
CA ASN A 137 4.66 8.07 -7.98
C ASN A 137 5.13 8.27 -6.52
N CYS A 138 4.40 7.72 -5.57
CA CYS A 138 4.73 7.78 -4.14
C CYS A 138 5.66 6.64 -3.73
N ILE A 139 6.44 6.88 -2.66
CA ILE A 139 7.31 5.86 -2.05
C ILE A 139 6.94 5.76 -0.57
N LEU A 140 6.55 4.58 -0.13
CA LEU A 140 6.29 4.28 1.27
C LEU A 140 7.23 3.14 1.68
N GLU A 141 8.05 3.40 2.67
CA GLU A 141 8.99 2.40 3.19
C GLU A 141 8.28 1.37 4.08
N ASP A 142 9.05 0.52 4.75
CA ASP A 142 8.51 -0.55 5.59
C ASP A 142 7.84 -0.01 6.88
N TYR A 143 6.85 -0.74 7.38
CA TYR A 143 6.17 -0.45 8.65
C TYR A 143 5.50 0.93 8.73
N VAL A 144 5.06 1.46 7.60
CA VAL A 144 4.29 2.72 7.56
C VAL A 144 2.86 2.48 8.04
N ILE A 145 2.33 3.37 8.88
CA ILE A 145 0.95 3.30 9.36
C ILE A 145 0.20 4.57 8.95
N PHE A 146 -0.86 4.41 8.20
CA PHE A 146 -1.85 5.46 7.97
C PHE A 146 -3.09 5.22 8.84
N GLY A 147 -3.52 6.23 9.55
CA GLY A 147 -4.88 6.29 10.08
C GLY A 147 -5.92 6.33 8.95
N GLY A 148 -7.20 6.40 9.31
CA GLY A 148 -8.25 6.51 8.29
C GLY A 148 -8.23 7.86 7.54
N ASN A 149 -8.65 7.84 6.27
CA ASN A 149 -8.81 9.04 5.45
C ASN A 149 -7.55 9.91 5.32
N VAL A 150 -6.38 9.32 5.26
CA VAL A 150 -5.13 10.02 4.96
C VAL A 150 -5.03 10.30 3.46
N LEU A 151 -4.66 11.53 3.09
CA LEU A 151 -4.47 11.94 1.70
C LEU A 151 -3.00 12.28 1.44
N MET A 152 -2.34 11.45 0.65
CA MET A 152 -0.93 11.62 0.26
C MET A 152 -0.83 12.16 -1.16
N SER A 153 -0.16 13.31 -1.32
CA SER A 153 0.02 13.93 -2.63
C SER A 153 1.06 13.19 -3.47
N GLN A 154 0.91 13.33 -4.78
CA GLN A 154 1.79 12.70 -5.78
C GLN A 154 3.26 13.01 -5.54
N GLY A 155 4.12 12.00 -5.73
CA GLY A 155 5.57 12.09 -5.64
C GLY A 155 6.13 12.23 -4.22
N SER A 156 5.28 12.21 -3.19
CA SER A 156 5.74 12.28 -1.80
C SER A 156 6.32 10.93 -1.32
N ARG A 157 7.18 11.02 -0.30
CA ARG A 157 7.78 9.86 0.36
C ARG A 157 7.40 9.78 1.84
N VAL A 158 7.19 8.57 2.34
CA VAL A 158 7.01 8.29 3.78
C VAL A 158 8.10 7.31 4.22
N GLY A 159 8.92 7.74 5.16
CA GLY A 159 10.01 6.94 5.73
C GLY A 159 9.50 5.82 6.63
N ALA A 160 10.32 4.80 6.80
CA ALA A 160 9.99 3.61 7.58
C ALA A 160 9.56 3.95 9.02
N TRP A 161 8.61 3.16 9.55
CA TRP A 161 8.10 3.30 10.92
C TRP A 161 7.32 4.60 11.20
N ALA A 162 7.06 5.40 10.17
CA ALA A 162 6.26 6.60 10.34
C ALA A 162 4.77 6.26 10.49
N MET A 163 4.08 7.05 11.32
CA MET A 163 2.63 7.00 11.47
C MET A 163 2.01 8.34 11.10
N ILE A 164 1.03 8.31 10.23
CA ILE A 164 0.23 9.48 9.86
C ILE A 164 -1.16 9.34 10.49
N GLN A 165 -1.57 10.30 11.30
CA GLN A 165 -2.86 10.26 11.98
C GLN A 165 -4.03 10.41 11.02
N THR A 166 -5.19 9.96 11.48
CA THR A 166 -6.47 10.03 10.77
C THR A 166 -6.77 11.43 10.26
N GLY A 167 -7.21 11.53 9.00
CA GLY A 167 -7.64 12.77 8.38
C GLY A 167 -6.52 13.69 7.91
N CYS A 168 -5.25 13.33 8.10
CA CYS A 168 -4.13 14.16 7.64
C CYS A 168 -4.06 14.22 6.12
N ARG A 169 -3.66 15.40 5.63
CA ARG A 169 -3.34 15.65 4.23
C ARG A 169 -1.96 16.25 4.10
N PHE A 170 -1.09 15.65 3.30
CA PHE A 170 0.28 16.15 3.15
C PHE A 170 0.79 16.06 1.70
N ARG A 171 1.75 16.93 1.40
CA ARG A 171 2.42 17.06 0.08
C ARG A 171 3.94 17.17 0.17
N LYS A 172 4.49 16.92 1.36
CA LYS A 172 5.93 16.90 1.62
C LYS A 172 6.30 15.52 2.15
N ASP A 173 7.57 15.19 2.06
CA ASP A 173 8.09 13.95 2.60
C ASP A 173 7.93 13.89 4.11
N ILE A 174 7.61 12.70 4.59
CA ILE A 174 7.50 12.40 6.03
C ILE A 174 8.74 11.60 6.43
N PRO A 175 9.55 12.11 7.36
CA PRO A 175 10.73 11.39 7.84
C PRO A 175 10.38 10.07 8.54
N PRO A 176 11.32 9.12 8.65
CA PRO A 176 11.08 7.85 9.33
C PRO A 176 10.84 8.02 10.85
N PHE A 177 10.23 7.03 11.49
CA PHE A 177 10.01 6.91 12.94
C PHE A 177 9.10 7.96 13.58
N ILE A 178 8.52 8.90 12.86
CA ILE A 178 7.72 9.97 13.45
C ILE A 178 6.21 9.68 13.40
N VAL A 179 5.50 10.35 14.29
CA VAL A 179 4.07 10.57 14.18
C VAL A 179 3.85 11.93 13.52
N ALA A 180 3.15 11.94 12.40
CA ALA A 180 2.70 13.15 11.71
C ALA A 180 1.19 13.33 11.96
N ALA A 181 0.79 14.53 12.35
CA ALA A 181 -0.59 14.81 12.78
C ALA A 181 -1.01 16.23 12.39
N GLN A 182 -2.29 16.52 12.50
CA GLN A 182 -2.93 17.82 12.32
C GLN A 182 -3.07 18.28 10.85
N GLU A 183 -3.70 19.44 10.67
CA GLU A 183 -3.85 20.18 9.41
C GLU A 183 -3.43 21.65 9.66
N PRO A 184 -2.36 22.14 9.07
CA PRO A 184 -1.40 21.43 8.21
C PRO A 184 -0.62 20.34 8.97
N THR A 185 -0.25 19.27 8.26
CA THR A 185 0.45 18.12 8.86
C THR A 185 1.82 18.53 9.40
N THR A 186 2.05 18.26 10.67
CA THR A 186 3.27 18.61 11.42
C THR A 186 3.84 17.41 12.19
N TYR A 187 5.08 17.55 12.65
CA TYR A 187 5.72 16.61 13.56
C TYR A 187 5.01 16.61 14.92
N TYR A 188 4.54 15.45 15.37
CA TYR A 188 3.85 15.30 16.64
C TYR A 188 4.67 14.52 17.69
N GLY A 189 5.70 13.81 17.27
CA GLY A 189 6.57 13.01 18.12
C GLY A 189 7.14 11.81 17.39
N VAL A 190 7.82 10.93 18.13
CA VAL A 190 8.33 9.65 17.63
C VAL A 190 7.29 8.57 17.83
N ASN A 191 7.15 7.68 16.87
CA ASN A 191 6.23 6.53 16.91
C ASN A 191 6.73 5.43 17.86
N SER A 192 6.86 5.79 19.14
CA SER A 192 7.41 4.92 20.18
C SER A 192 6.56 3.67 20.42
N PHE A 193 5.24 3.76 20.20
CA PHE A 193 4.33 2.64 20.40
C PHE A 193 4.69 1.45 19.51
N ILE A 194 4.72 1.67 18.18
CA ILE A 194 5.01 0.59 17.25
C ILE A 194 6.47 0.12 17.36
N MET A 195 7.41 1.05 17.58
CA MET A 195 8.80 0.70 17.76
C MET A 195 8.99 -0.23 18.96
N SER A 196 8.34 0.05 20.10
CA SER A 196 8.38 -0.83 21.28
C SER A 196 7.75 -2.19 21.00
N HIS A 197 6.61 -2.22 20.32
CA HIS A 197 5.92 -3.45 19.93
C HIS A 197 6.80 -4.37 19.06
N GLU A 198 7.57 -3.78 18.17
CA GLU A 198 8.48 -4.49 17.26
C GLU A 198 9.88 -4.71 17.84
N GLY A 199 10.06 -4.49 19.15
CA GLY A 199 11.26 -4.88 19.90
C GLY A 199 12.41 -3.88 19.91
N PHE A 200 12.20 -2.64 19.49
CA PHE A 200 13.21 -1.59 19.68
C PHE A 200 13.46 -1.36 21.17
N SER A 201 14.72 -1.30 21.58
CA SER A 201 15.05 -1.00 22.97
C SER A 201 14.67 0.43 23.33
N GLU A 202 14.29 0.64 24.59
CA GLU A 202 13.97 1.98 25.12
C GLU A 202 15.10 2.99 24.87
N LYS A 203 16.34 2.54 24.96
CA LYS A 203 17.53 3.36 24.69
C LYS A 203 17.55 3.87 23.25
N VAL A 204 17.26 3.02 22.28
CA VAL A 204 17.20 3.39 20.84
C VAL A 204 16.07 4.37 20.59
N ILE A 205 14.89 4.11 21.14
CA ILE A 205 13.72 5.01 21.01
C ILE A 205 14.04 6.39 21.58
N LYS A 206 14.66 6.46 22.75
CA LYS A 206 15.10 7.72 23.38
C LYS A 206 16.12 8.48 22.53
N HIS A 207 17.08 7.77 21.92
CA HIS A 207 18.06 8.40 21.02
C HIS A 207 17.41 9.01 19.79
N ILE A 208 16.51 8.27 19.11
CA ILE A 208 15.76 8.77 17.96
C ILE A 208 14.90 9.98 18.36
N SER A 209 14.20 9.89 19.49
CA SER A 209 13.39 10.99 20.02
C SER A 209 14.22 12.24 20.32
N HIS A 210 15.42 12.06 20.85
CA HIS A 210 16.35 13.17 21.10
C HIS A 210 16.83 13.82 19.81
N ALA A 211 17.20 13.02 18.80
CA ALA A 211 17.61 13.53 17.50
C ALA A 211 16.51 14.38 16.85
N TYR A 212 15.26 13.88 16.82
CA TYR A 212 14.13 14.61 16.26
C TYR A 212 13.79 15.89 17.06
N ARG A 213 13.96 15.89 18.37
CA ARG A 213 13.81 17.10 19.18
C ARG A 213 14.83 18.19 18.78
N ILE A 214 16.07 17.81 18.50
CA ILE A 214 17.09 18.77 18.02
C ILE A 214 16.68 19.32 16.65
N ILE A 215 16.24 18.46 15.73
CA ILE A 215 15.88 18.85 14.34
C ILE A 215 14.67 19.78 14.31
N PHE A 216 13.61 19.46 15.07
CA PHE A 216 12.32 20.17 14.96
C PHE A 216 12.08 21.22 16.04
N GLN A 217 12.79 21.18 17.16
CA GLN A 217 12.56 22.07 18.32
C GLN A 217 13.84 22.81 18.74
N GLY A 218 15.00 22.46 18.20
CA GLY A 218 16.26 23.13 18.53
C GLY A 218 16.44 24.44 17.75
N ASN A 219 17.01 25.46 18.42
CA ASN A 219 17.44 26.71 17.77
C ASN A 219 18.80 26.58 17.06
N SER A 220 19.30 25.38 16.86
CA SER A 220 20.62 25.14 16.25
C SER A 220 20.47 25.11 14.73
N SER A 221 21.18 26.00 14.02
CA SER A 221 21.37 25.84 12.59
C SER A 221 22.17 24.55 12.34
N LEU A 222 21.72 23.73 11.43
CA LEU A 222 22.54 22.67 10.85
C LEU A 222 23.57 23.38 9.97
N THR A 223 24.78 23.60 10.47
CA THR A 223 25.94 24.02 9.67
C THR A 223 26.61 22.80 9.07
#